data_4b59ef74284283e85c3e3a04c52d905b
#
_entry.id   4b59ef74284283e85c3e3a04c52d905b
#
_cell.length_a   1.000
_cell.length_b   1.000
_cell.length_c   1.000
_cell.angle_alpha   90.00
_cell.angle_beta   90.00
_cell.angle_gamma   90.00
#
_symmetry.space_group_name_H-M   'P 1'
#
loop_
_entity.id
_entity.type
_entity.pdbx_description
1 polymer ?
#
loop_
_entity_poly.entity_id
_entity_poly.type
_entity_poly.pdbx_seq_one_letter_code
_entity_poly.pdbx_strand_id
1 'polypeptide(L)'
;MRAYREPMDRPEVTLANYDAVYDFYRDHQQPRAIARLAYAMLAARYRPRVNYRAGARDAVREMIATGTPVVIVANHLTHSDQYTLAATAWRSPLRTLIGRTRVLAKDELFREPRQRREVDMMGGIPVFRAKNHGVRAVADAGRRMMDVAALRLSRGDALAIFPEGTCNTGDPAQVQAVGSGIGHIVRRAAALGVQPALVTVGIAYGPDNDPGRPASVFITLPVPELAGSPREVTQRVAEELQCAVDGAVARY
;
A
#
# COMPACT_ATOMS: atom_id res chain seq x y z
N MET A 1 27.18 -0.32 -21.68
CA MET A 1 26.08 0.26 -22.50
C MET A 1 24.76 -0.36 -22.04
N ARG A 2 23.87 0.40 -21.35
CA ARG A 2 22.50 -0.06 -21.10
C ARG A 2 21.74 0.04 -22.42
N ALA A 3 21.25 -1.08 -22.93
CA ALA A 3 20.38 -1.11 -24.09
C ALA A 3 19.19 -0.17 -23.84
N TYR A 4 18.98 0.77 -24.75
CA TYR A 4 17.80 1.62 -24.80
C TYR A 4 16.60 0.69 -25.00
N ARG A 5 15.84 0.41 -23.94
CA ARG A 5 14.54 -0.24 -24.05
C ARG A 5 13.59 0.81 -24.62
N GLU A 6 13.01 0.52 -25.76
CA GLU A 6 11.89 1.29 -26.29
C GLU A 6 10.84 1.49 -25.16
N PRO A 7 10.21 2.66 -25.06
CA PRO A 7 9.14 2.87 -24.10
C PRO A 7 8.05 1.84 -24.41
N MET A 8 7.84 0.89 -23.52
CA MET A 8 6.73 -0.07 -23.62
C MET A 8 5.44 0.74 -23.75
N ASP A 9 4.70 0.54 -24.86
CA ASP A 9 3.41 1.17 -25.05
C ASP A 9 2.54 0.92 -23.81
N ARG A 10 2.01 1.98 -23.26
CA ARG A 10 1.24 1.97 -22.02
C ARG A 10 -0.12 1.30 -22.26
N PRO A 11 -0.33 0.04 -21.84
CA PRO A 11 -1.52 -0.72 -22.20
C PRO A 11 -2.77 -0.10 -21.56
N GLU A 12 -3.90 -0.23 -22.23
CA GLU A 12 -5.18 0.07 -21.59
C GLU A 12 -5.43 -0.88 -20.42
N VAL A 13 -5.89 -0.34 -19.28
CA VAL A 13 -6.14 -1.14 -18.07
C VAL A 13 -7.54 -1.71 -18.13
N THR A 14 -7.66 -2.89 -18.72
CA THR A 14 -8.89 -3.68 -18.80
C THR A 14 -8.64 -5.11 -18.34
N LEU A 15 -9.69 -5.80 -17.90
CA LEU A 15 -9.59 -7.20 -17.50
C LEU A 15 -9.20 -8.10 -18.68
N ALA A 16 -9.68 -7.79 -19.88
CA ALA A 16 -9.33 -8.54 -21.10
C ALA A 16 -7.84 -8.43 -21.47
N ASN A 17 -7.17 -7.37 -20.99
CA ASN A 17 -5.77 -7.07 -21.31
C ASN A 17 -4.85 -7.24 -20.10
N TYR A 18 -5.26 -7.97 -19.07
CA TYR A 18 -4.56 -8.04 -17.79
C TYR A 18 -3.10 -8.48 -17.89
N ASP A 19 -2.76 -9.39 -18.83
CA ASP A 19 -1.38 -9.86 -18.99
C ASP A 19 -0.44 -8.71 -19.40
N ALA A 20 -0.79 -7.97 -20.45
CA ALA A 20 -0.02 -6.80 -20.89
C ALA A 20 0.03 -5.71 -19.81
N VAL A 21 -1.07 -5.51 -19.07
CA VAL A 21 -1.15 -4.60 -17.93
C VAL A 21 -0.13 -4.98 -16.87
N TYR A 22 -0.10 -6.23 -16.43
CA TYR A 22 0.84 -6.65 -15.38
C TYR A 22 2.28 -6.76 -15.87
N ASP A 23 2.51 -7.05 -17.14
CA ASP A 23 3.86 -6.96 -17.73
C ASP A 23 4.39 -5.53 -17.71
N PHE A 24 3.54 -4.54 -17.99
CA PHE A 24 3.90 -3.13 -17.84
C PHE A 24 4.22 -2.77 -16.38
N TYR A 25 3.32 -3.08 -15.42
CA TYR A 25 3.51 -2.72 -14.00
C TYR A 25 4.63 -3.50 -13.31
N ARG A 26 5.00 -4.65 -13.83
CA ARG A 26 6.18 -5.40 -13.40
C ARG A 26 7.46 -4.58 -13.47
N ASP A 27 7.60 -3.73 -14.49
CA ASP A 27 8.83 -2.98 -14.75
C ASP A 27 8.64 -1.45 -14.65
N HIS A 28 7.41 -0.97 -14.49
CA HIS A 28 7.11 0.46 -14.38
C HIS A 28 7.89 1.13 -13.24
N GLN A 29 8.50 2.30 -13.54
CA GLN A 29 9.25 3.09 -12.58
C GLN A 29 8.55 4.42 -12.29
N GLN A 30 8.44 4.74 -11.00
CA GLN A 30 7.94 6.04 -10.57
C GLN A 30 8.99 7.14 -10.84
N PRO A 31 8.57 8.34 -11.30
CA PRO A 31 9.46 9.49 -11.37
C PRO A 31 9.75 10.01 -9.96
N ARG A 32 10.82 9.53 -9.33
CA ARG A 32 11.14 9.75 -7.90
C ARG A 32 11.09 11.21 -7.47
N ALA A 33 11.63 12.13 -8.27
CA ALA A 33 11.64 13.56 -7.93
C ALA A 33 10.21 14.12 -7.88
N ILE A 34 9.36 13.78 -8.87
CA ILE A 34 7.98 14.21 -8.96
C ILE A 34 7.16 13.58 -7.81
N ALA A 35 7.34 12.29 -7.56
CA ALA A 35 6.68 11.62 -6.44
C ALA A 35 7.03 12.29 -5.10
N ARG A 36 8.30 12.59 -4.85
CA ARG A 36 8.73 13.29 -3.62
C ARG A 36 8.10 14.68 -3.48
N LEU A 37 8.03 15.44 -4.57
CA LEU A 37 7.36 16.76 -4.57
C LEU A 37 5.87 16.64 -4.26
N ALA A 38 5.19 15.69 -4.91
CA ALA A 38 3.76 15.43 -4.66
C ALA A 38 3.50 15.04 -3.20
N TYR A 39 4.29 14.13 -2.63
CA TYR A 39 4.16 13.73 -1.22
C TYR A 39 4.43 14.91 -0.26
N ALA A 40 5.38 15.79 -0.59
CA ALA A 40 5.64 17.02 0.19
C ALA A 40 4.41 17.95 0.18
N MET A 41 3.79 18.15 -0.99
CA MET A 41 2.57 18.97 -1.12
C MET A 41 1.39 18.33 -0.35
N LEU A 42 1.23 17.02 -0.43
CA LEU A 42 0.21 16.30 0.34
C LEU A 42 0.45 16.45 1.85
N ALA A 43 1.71 16.37 2.30
CA ALA A 43 2.06 16.57 3.71
C ALA A 43 1.77 18.00 4.20
N ALA A 44 1.91 19.01 3.34
CA ALA A 44 1.52 20.39 3.64
C ALA A 44 -0.01 20.57 3.67
N ARG A 45 -0.75 19.83 2.81
CA ARG A 45 -2.22 19.93 2.70
C ARG A 45 -2.96 19.15 3.79
N TYR A 46 -2.58 17.88 4.03
CA TYR A 46 -3.31 16.99 4.94
C TYR A 46 -2.83 17.05 6.38
N ARG A 47 -1.57 17.40 6.62
CA ARG A 47 -0.96 17.66 7.94
C ARG A 47 -1.24 16.57 8.99
N PRO A 48 -1.10 15.25 8.70
CA PRO A 48 -1.37 14.22 9.68
C PRO A 48 -0.50 14.39 10.93
N ARG A 49 -1.09 14.13 12.09
CA ARG A 49 -0.38 14.07 13.39
C ARG A 49 0.16 12.66 13.55
N VAL A 50 1.44 12.46 13.23
CA VAL A 50 2.06 11.13 13.23
C VAL A 50 2.64 10.80 14.59
N ASN A 51 2.05 9.83 15.24
CA ASN A 51 2.43 9.30 16.53
C ASN A 51 3.00 7.89 16.36
N TYR A 52 3.75 7.42 17.34
CA TYR A 52 4.42 6.12 17.31
C TYR A 52 4.24 5.38 18.62
N ARG A 53 4.19 4.06 18.58
CA ARG A 53 4.50 3.24 19.74
C ARG A 53 5.95 3.48 20.17
N ALA A 54 6.23 3.39 21.46
CA ALA A 54 7.59 3.56 21.98
C ALA A 54 8.60 2.68 21.20
N GLY A 55 9.69 3.29 20.70
CA GLY A 55 10.71 2.62 19.91
C GLY A 55 10.37 2.39 18.42
N ALA A 56 9.09 2.51 18.01
CA ALA A 56 8.68 2.17 16.65
C ALA A 56 9.33 3.03 15.55
N ARG A 57 9.53 4.33 15.83
CA ARG A 57 10.14 5.24 14.86
C ARG A 57 11.56 4.81 14.48
N ASP A 58 12.35 4.42 15.46
CA ASP A 58 13.75 4.03 15.24
C ASP A 58 13.83 2.62 14.66
N ALA A 59 12.99 1.68 15.14
CA ALA A 59 12.88 0.35 14.57
C ALA A 59 12.50 0.38 13.07
N VAL A 60 11.53 1.21 12.65
CA VAL A 60 11.16 1.38 11.24
C VAL A 60 12.33 1.99 10.45
N ARG A 61 13.06 2.97 11.02
CA ARG A 61 14.22 3.58 10.35
C ARG A 61 15.33 2.55 10.13
N GLU A 62 15.68 1.79 11.14
CA GLU A 62 16.72 0.77 11.09
C GLU A 62 16.37 -0.32 10.07
N MET A 63 15.16 -0.87 10.15
CA MET A 63 14.65 -1.86 9.21
C MET A 63 14.76 -1.42 7.74
N ILE A 64 14.40 -0.16 7.46
CA ILE A 64 14.52 0.38 6.10
C ILE A 64 15.99 0.59 5.71
N ALA A 65 16.85 1.01 6.64
CA ALA A 65 18.27 1.24 6.40
C ALA A 65 19.02 -0.07 6.09
N THR A 66 18.61 -1.18 6.68
CA THR A 66 19.16 -2.53 6.38
C THR A 66 18.66 -3.10 5.05
N GLY A 67 17.75 -2.41 4.35
CA GLY A 67 17.23 -2.84 3.06
C GLY A 67 16.14 -3.92 3.16
N THR A 68 15.58 -4.16 4.34
CA THR A 68 14.49 -5.11 4.53
C THR A 68 13.29 -4.71 3.67
N PRO A 69 12.73 -5.63 2.85
CA PRO A 69 11.51 -5.36 2.11
C PRO A 69 10.34 -5.10 3.04
N VAL A 70 9.53 -4.09 2.73
CA VAL A 70 8.48 -3.61 3.64
C VAL A 70 7.10 -3.72 3.02
N VAL A 71 6.17 -4.33 3.73
CA VAL A 71 4.74 -4.22 3.49
C VAL A 71 4.18 -3.21 4.48
N ILE A 72 3.52 -2.17 3.96
CA ILE A 72 2.85 -1.13 4.73
C ILE A 72 1.35 -1.39 4.62
N VAL A 73 0.67 -1.54 5.73
CA VAL A 73 -0.79 -1.65 5.74
C VAL A 73 -1.42 -0.50 6.51
N ALA A 74 -2.54 -0.01 6.02
CA ALA A 74 -3.35 1.01 6.69
C ALA A 74 -4.83 0.65 6.63
N ASN A 75 -5.62 1.08 7.62
CA ASN A 75 -7.08 0.99 7.56
C ASN A 75 -7.65 1.98 6.53
N HIS A 76 -8.83 1.68 6.00
CA HIS A 76 -9.44 2.45 4.92
C HIS A 76 -10.79 3.02 5.33
N LEU A 77 -10.83 4.29 5.69
CA LEU A 77 -12.03 5.00 6.18
C LEU A 77 -12.68 5.83 5.09
N THR A 78 -11.87 6.49 4.27
CA THR A 78 -12.35 7.47 3.28
C THR A 78 -11.54 7.41 1.99
N HIS A 79 -12.07 8.00 0.91
CA HIS A 79 -11.33 8.14 -0.35
C HIS A 79 -10.11 9.08 -0.27
N SER A 80 -9.87 9.73 0.87
CA SER A 80 -8.71 10.57 1.10
C SER A 80 -7.54 9.87 1.78
N ASP A 81 -7.72 8.64 2.25
CA ASP A 81 -6.71 7.93 3.05
C ASP A 81 -5.40 7.70 2.32
N GLN A 82 -5.43 7.47 1.00
CA GLN A 82 -4.20 7.36 0.21
C GLN A 82 -3.36 8.64 0.27
N TYR A 83 -3.99 9.80 0.32
CA TYR A 83 -3.29 11.09 0.43
C TYR A 83 -2.79 11.32 1.85
N THR A 84 -3.57 10.94 2.86
CA THR A 84 -3.15 10.94 4.27
C THR A 84 -1.98 9.99 4.51
N LEU A 85 -2.00 8.79 3.91
CA LEU A 85 -0.90 7.83 4.00
C LEU A 85 0.36 8.36 3.29
N ALA A 86 0.23 8.97 2.12
CA ALA A 86 1.33 9.64 1.42
C ALA A 86 1.93 10.80 2.24
N ALA A 87 1.08 11.63 2.85
CA ALA A 87 1.50 12.70 3.76
C ALA A 87 2.22 12.14 5.01
N THR A 88 1.72 11.02 5.54
CA THR A 88 2.35 10.29 6.66
C THR A 88 3.73 9.76 6.27
N ALA A 89 3.86 9.16 5.09
CA ALA A 89 5.14 8.68 4.59
C ALA A 89 6.17 9.83 4.51
N TRP A 90 5.78 11.01 4.04
CA TRP A 90 6.66 12.18 4.02
C TRP A 90 7.13 12.62 5.40
N ARG A 91 6.27 12.51 6.41
CA ARG A 91 6.53 12.95 7.81
C ARG A 91 7.14 11.87 8.70
N SER A 92 7.46 10.70 8.16
CA SER A 92 7.94 9.53 8.90
C SER A 92 9.22 8.95 8.27
N PRO A 93 9.86 7.93 8.87
CA PRO A 93 10.97 7.21 8.26
C PRO A 93 10.63 6.58 6.90
N LEU A 94 9.35 6.33 6.59
CA LEU A 94 8.87 5.84 5.30
C LEU A 94 9.22 6.78 4.13
N ARG A 95 9.63 8.02 4.40
CA ARG A 95 10.04 9.01 3.39
C ARG A 95 11.14 8.50 2.45
N THR A 96 12.00 7.64 2.90
CA THR A 96 13.08 7.05 2.11
C THR A 96 12.56 6.05 1.07
N LEU A 97 11.34 5.54 1.25
CA LEU A 97 10.66 4.61 0.34
C LEU A 97 9.87 5.32 -0.77
N ILE A 98 9.70 6.66 -0.72
CA ILE A 98 8.97 7.42 -1.73
C ILE A 98 9.68 7.29 -3.09
N GLY A 99 8.92 6.90 -4.11
CA GLY A 99 9.41 6.63 -5.46
C GLY A 99 9.85 5.17 -5.68
N ARG A 100 9.74 4.32 -4.66
CA ARG A 100 9.88 2.86 -4.73
C ARG A 100 8.83 2.12 -3.89
N THR A 101 7.72 2.77 -3.58
CA THR A 101 6.56 2.13 -2.95
C THR A 101 5.53 1.81 -4.02
N ARG A 102 5.02 0.58 -4.03
CA ARG A 102 3.91 0.13 -4.87
C ARG A 102 2.62 0.17 -4.06
N VAL A 103 1.53 0.59 -4.69
CA VAL A 103 0.22 0.71 -4.05
C VAL A 103 -0.79 -0.12 -4.85
N LEU A 104 -1.52 -1.02 -4.20
CA LEU A 104 -2.61 -1.73 -4.85
C LEU A 104 -3.81 -0.80 -4.97
N ALA A 105 -4.22 -0.50 -6.20
CA ALA A 105 -5.26 0.46 -6.50
C ALA A 105 -6.34 -0.14 -7.43
N LYS A 106 -7.61 0.21 -7.19
CA LYS A 106 -8.72 -0.30 -8.00
C LYS A 106 -8.56 0.09 -9.48
N ASP A 107 -8.90 -0.84 -10.39
CA ASP A 107 -8.74 -0.68 -11.83
C ASP A 107 -9.45 0.55 -12.41
N GLU A 108 -10.58 0.96 -11.82
CA GLU A 108 -11.32 2.14 -12.27
C GLU A 108 -10.51 3.44 -12.21
N LEU A 109 -9.53 3.54 -11.30
CA LEU A 109 -8.67 4.72 -11.18
C LEU A 109 -7.69 4.89 -12.36
N PHE A 110 -7.57 3.88 -13.20
CA PHE A 110 -6.67 3.90 -14.36
C PHE A 110 -7.38 4.20 -15.69
N ARG A 111 -8.71 4.39 -15.68
CA ARG A 111 -9.50 4.60 -16.89
C ARG A 111 -9.32 6.02 -17.44
N GLU A 112 -9.37 7.02 -16.55
CA GLU A 112 -9.23 8.42 -16.94
C GLU A 112 -7.72 8.75 -17.03
N PRO A 113 -7.22 9.31 -18.15
CA PRO A 113 -5.79 9.53 -18.40
C PRO A 113 -5.08 10.40 -17.36
N ARG A 114 -5.77 11.42 -16.82
CA ARG A 114 -5.22 12.30 -15.80
C ARG A 114 -5.06 11.58 -14.46
N GLN A 115 -6.12 10.91 -14.03
CA GLN A 115 -6.12 10.13 -12.79
C GLN A 115 -5.11 8.98 -12.86
N ARG A 116 -5.01 8.30 -14.02
CA ARG A 116 -4.00 7.27 -14.24
C ARG A 116 -2.57 7.79 -14.06
N ARG A 117 -2.26 9.00 -14.57
CA ARG A 117 -0.92 9.61 -14.36
C ARG A 117 -0.62 9.82 -12.88
N GLU A 118 -1.61 10.25 -12.10
CA GLU A 118 -1.49 10.44 -10.66
C GLU A 118 -1.24 9.12 -9.94
N VAL A 119 -2.03 8.10 -10.26
CA VAL A 119 -1.90 6.75 -9.65
C VAL A 119 -0.58 6.09 -10.03
N ASP A 120 -0.13 6.19 -11.28
CA ASP A 120 1.16 5.65 -11.72
C ASP A 120 2.33 6.37 -11.05
N MET A 121 2.23 7.70 -10.87
CA MET A 121 3.22 8.48 -10.12
C MET A 121 3.31 8.03 -8.67
N MET A 122 2.20 7.64 -8.05
CA MET A 122 2.15 7.08 -6.70
C MET A 122 2.54 5.59 -6.64
N GLY A 123 2.86 4.96 -7.78
CA GLY A 123 3.28 3.57 -7.85
C GLY A 123 2.14 2.56 -7.89
N GLY A 124 0.97 2.97 -8.37
CA GLY A 124 -0.21 2.11 -8.45
C GLY A 124 0.04 0.84 -9.27
N ILE A 125 -0.51 -0.27 -8.78
CA ILE A 125 -0.67 -1.54 -9.50
C ILE A 125 -2.18 -1.81 -9.53
N PRO A 126 -2.81 -1.96 -10.70
CA PRO A 126 -4.25 -2.12 -10.81
C PRO A 126 -4.72 -3.46 -10.19
N VAL A 127 -5.86 -3.41 -9.53
CA VAL A 127 -6.55 -4.57 -8.95
C VAL A 127 -7.93 -4.67 -9.56
N PHE A 128 -8.16 -5.71 -10.34
CA PHE A 128 -9.49 -6.06 -10.84
C PHE A 128 -10.29 -6.74 -9.72
N ARG A 129 -11.34 -6.08 -9.26
CA ARG A 129 -12.10 -6.53 -8.08
C ARG A 129 -13.27 -7.43 -8.46
N ALA A 130 -13.42 -8.53 -7.71
CA ALA A 130 -14.49 -9.51 -7.94
C ALA A 130 -15.90 -8.90 -7.94
N LYS A 131 -16.13 -7.87 -7.12
CA LYS A 131 -17.43 -7.17 -7.05
C LYS A 131 -17.81 -6.45 -8.35
N ASN A 132 -16.83 -6.09 -9.19
CA ASN A 132 -17.05 -5.37 -10.45
C ASN A 132 -17.07 -6.30 -11.66
N HIS A 133 -16.33 -7.40 -11.60
CA HIS A 133 -16.06 -8.26 -12.76
C HIS A 133 -16.52 -9.71 -12.56
N GLY A 134 -16.85 -10.10 -11.32
CA GLY A 134 -17.13 -11.49 -10.95
C GLY A 134 -15.89 -12.29 -10.52
N VAL A 135 -16.06 -13.19 -9.55
CA VAL A 135 -14.95 -13.92 -8.91
C VAL A 135 -14.13 -14.75 -9.92
N ARG A 136 -14.82 -15.49 -10.82
CA ARG A 136 -14.15 -16.36 -11.81
C ARG A 136 -13.35 -15.53 -12.81
N ALA A 137 -13.92 -14.42 -13.29
CA ALA A 137 -13.30 -13.58 -14.29
C ALA A 137 -11.98 -12.93 -13.81
N VAL A 138 -11.88 -12.60 -12.52
CA VAL A 138 -10.68 -11.94 -11.96
C VAL A 138 -9.64 -12.91 -11.41
N ALA A 139 -9.89 -14.22 -11.42
CA ALA A 139 -9.02 -15.17 -10.72
C ALA A 139 -7.59 -15.19 -11.27
N ASP A 140 -7.42 -15.22 -12.61
CA ASP A 140 -6.10 -15.21 -13.26
C ASP A 140 -5.41 -13.86 -13.11
N ALA A 141 -6.14 -12.77 -13.36
CA ALA A 141 -5.65 -11.41 -13.16
C ALA A 141 -5.20 -11.18 -11.71
N GLY A 142 -5.95 -11.69 -10.74
CA GLY A 142 -5.58 -11.61 -9.32
C GLY A 142 -4.31 -12.39 -8.99
N ARG A 143 -4.13 -13.61 -9.57
CA ARG A 143 -2.88 -14.36 -9.42
C ARG A 143 -1.70 -13.60 -10.00
N ARG A 144 -1.84 -13.07 -11.21
CA ARG A 144 -0.79 -12.31 -11.89
C ARG A 144 -0.43 -11.02 -11.13
N MET A 145 -1.43 -10.31 -10.62
CA MET A 145 -1.22 -9.14 -9.75
C MET A 145 -0.38 -9.47 -8.52
N MET A 146 -0.71 -10.58 -7.83
CA MET A 146 0.04 -11.00 -6.64
C MET A 146 1.48 -11.42 -6.97
N ASP A 147 1.71 -12.04 -8.13
CA ASP A 147 3.05 -12.39 -8.61
C ASP A 147 3.88 -11.12 -8.89
N VAL A 148 3.28 -10.11 -9.53
CA VAL A 148 3.94 -8.82 -9.78
C VAL A 148 4.24 -8.11 -8.47
N ALA A 149 3.31 -8.06 -7.52
CA ALA A 149 3.54 -7.44 -6.22
C ALA A 149 4.68 -8.11 -5.44
N ALA A 150 4.71 -9.45 -5.42
CA ALA A 150 5.78 -10.22 -4.79
C ALA A 150 7.15 -9.99 -5.47
N LEU A 151 7.18 -9.99 -6.80
CA LEU A 151 8.39 -9.69 -7.57
C LEU A 151 8.90 -8.26 -7.30
N ARG A 152 8.00 -7.28 -7.14
CA ARG A 152 8.40 -5.91 -6.79
C ARG A 152 9.03 -5.86 -5.39
N LEU A 153 8.47 -6.57 -4.41
CA LEU A 153 9.08 -6.74 -3.09
C LEU A 153 10.48 -7.36 -3.18
N SER A 154 10.65 -8.42 -3.96
CA SER A 154 11.96 -9.09 -4.12
C SER A 154 13.02 -8.20 -4.80
N ARG A 155 12.59 -7.16 -5.52
CA ARG A 155 13.47 -6.16 -6.14
C ARG A 155 13.76 -4.96 -5.23
N GLY A 156 13.30 -4.98 -3.97
CA GLY A 156 13.52 -3.95 -2.97
C GLY A 156 12.53 -2.79 -2.98
N ASP A 157 11.40 -2.91 -3.71
CA ASP A 157 10.30 -1.98 -3.55
C ASP A 157 9.54 -2.28 -2.24
N ALA A 158 8.91 -1.26 -1.66
CA ALA A 158 7.90 -1.44 -0.63
C ALA A 158 6.52 -1.65 -1.26
N LEU A 159 5.60 -2.29 -0.53
CA LEU A 159 4.21 -2.46 -0.94
C LEU A 159 3.29 -1.81 0.09
N ALA A 160 2.43 -0.88 -0.33
CA ALA A 160 1.40 -0.27 0.51
C ALA A 160 0.01 -0.77 0.11
N ILE A 161 -0.78 -1.17 1.10
CA ILE A 161 -2.08 -1.81 0.89
C ILE A 161 -3.09 -1.31 1.92
N PHE A 162 -4.33 -1.09 1.47
CA PHE A 162 -5.51 -1.06 2.33
C PHE A 162 -6.13 -2.46 2.29
N PRO A 163 -5.82 -3.33 3.26
CA PRO A 163 -6.14 -4.76 3.15
C PRO A 163 -7.63 -5.07 3.28
N GLU A 164 -8.42 -4.11 3.74
CA GLU A 164 -9.89 -4.16 3.77
C GLU A 164 -10.51 -4.12 2.36
N GLY A 165 -9.78 -3.60 1.35
CA GLY A 165 -10.19 -3.56 -0.05
C GLY A 165 -11.33 -2.58 -0.39
N THR A 166 -11.92 -1.95 0.62
CA THR A 166 -12.98 -0.93 0.49
C THR A 166 -12.98 -0.02 1.72
N CYS A 167 -13.52 1.20 1.57
CA CYS A 167 -13.70 2.08 2.73
C CYS A 167 -14.63 1.46 3.75
N ASN A 168 -14.28 1.62 5.03
CA ASN A 168 -15.11 1.20 6.15
C ASN A 168 -16.32 2.15 6.27
N THR A 169 -17.51 1.56 6.17
CA THR A 169 -18.79 2.28 6.33
C THR A 169 -19.45 1.99 7.69
N GLY A 170 -18.83 1.16 8.52
CA GLY A 170 -19.27 0.84 9.89
C GLY A 170 -18.55 1.71 10.93
N ASP A 171 -18.18 1.09 12.05
CA ASP A 171 -17.43 1.75 13.11
C ASP A 171 -16.00 2.06 12.63
N PRO A 172 -15.58 3.35 12.56
CA PRO A 172 -14.24 3.73 12.12
C PRO A 172 -13.13 3.27 13.08
N ALA A 173 -13.46 2.91 14.30
CA ALA A 173 -12.52 2.37 15.28
C ALA A 173 -12.28 0.85 15.12
N GLN A 174 -13.04 0.18 14.28
CA GLN A 174 -12.93 -1.26 14.05
C GLN A 174 -12.42 -1.56 12.65
N VAL A 175 -11.36 -2.37 12.54
CA VAL A 175 -10.88 -2.86 11.26
C VAL A 175 -11.88 -3.84 10.66
N GLN A 176 -12.25 -3.63 9.40
CA GLN A 176 -13.11 -4.57 8.68
C GLN A 176 -12.34 -5.86 8.35
N ALA A 177 -13.05 -6.83 7.76
CA ALA A 177 -12.43 -8.06 7.31
C ALA A 177 -11.25 -7.80 6.36
N VAL A 178 -10.09 -8.31 6.73
CA VAL A 178 -8.86 -8.22 5.93
C VAL A 178 -8.88 -9.28 4.83
N GLY A 179 -8.66 -8.87 3.60
CA GLY A 179 -8.61 -9.76 2.45
C GLY A 179 -7.36 -10.65 2.44
N SER A 180 -7.50 -11.90 2.05
CA SER A 180 -6.40 -12.89 2.01
C SER A 180 -5.30 -12.58 1.00
N GLY A 181 -5.48 -11.60 0.13
CA GLY A 181 -4.52 -11.22 -0.91
C GLY A 181 -3.13 -10.91 -0.35
N ILE A 182 -3.06 -10.26 0.82
CA ILE A 182 -1.77 -9.97 1.47
C ILE A 182 -1.02 -11.23 1.85
N GLY A 183 -1.67 -12.23 2.44
CA GLY A 183 -1.06 -13.50 2.79
C GLY A 183 -0.53 -14.26 1.56
N HIS A 184 -1.24 -14.21 0.46
CA HIS A 184 -0.80 -14.80 -0.80
C HIS A 184 0.39 -14.06 -1.43
N ILE A 185 0.46 -12.73 -1.33
CA ILE A 185 1.62 -11.94 -1.79
C ILE A 185 2.86 -12.29 -0.96
N VAL A 186 2.73 -12.32 0.36
CA VAL A 186 3.84 -12.66 1.27
C VAL A 186 4.38 -14.06 0.99
N ARG A 187 3.49 -15.05 0.82
CA ARG A 187 3.90 -16.41 0.46
C ARG A 187 4.67 -16.46 -0.87
N ARG A 188 4.23 -15.67 -1.87
CA ARG A 188 4.94 -15.59 -3.17
C ARG A 188 6.29 -14.89 -3.03
N ALA A 189 6.39 -13.87 -2.20
CA ALA A 189 7.65 -13.20 -1.90
C ALA A 189 8.63 -14.17 -1.20
N ALA A 190 8.15 -14.98 -0.26
CA ALA A 190 8.95 -16.02 0.38
C ALA A 190 9.48 -17.06 -0.61
N ALA A 191 8.67 -17.46 -1.61
CA ALA A 191 9.11 -18.35 -2.69
C ALA A 191 10.19 -17.72 -3.59
N LEU A 192 10.31 -16.39 -3.59
CA LEU A 192 11.39 -15.63 -4.25
C LEU A 192 12.59 -15.35 -3.32
N GLY A 193 12.63 -15.97 -2.15
CA GLY A 193 13.71 -15.83 -1.16
C GLY A 193 13.62 -14.54 -0.34
N VAL A 194 12.45 -13.91 -0.25
CA VAL A 194 12.27 -12.60 0.42
C VAL A 194 11.19 -12.70 1.48
N GLN A 195 11.54 -12.35 2.71
CA GLN A 195 10.59 -12.24 3.82
C GLN A 195 10.39 -10.76 4.18
N PRO A 196 9.24 -10.17 3.84
CA PRO A 196 9.00 -8.77 4.13
C PRO A 196 8.68 -8.54 5.60
N ALA A 197 9.08 -7.37 6.11
CA ALA A 197 8.59 -6.85 7.37
C ALA A 197 7.23 -6.16 7.19
N LEU A 198 6.43 -6.12 8.26
CA LEU A 198 5.15 -5.41 8.29
C LEU A 198 5.29 -4.11 9.08
N VAL A 199 4.81 -3.01 8.49
CA VAL A 199 4.57 -1.73 9.15
C VAL A 199 3.07 -1.43 9.11
N THR A 200 2.45 -1.28 10.27
CA THR A 200 1.03 -0.95 10.37
C THR A 200 0.83 0.52 10.72
N VAL A 201 -0.12 1.13 10.03
CA VAL A 201 -0.46 2.55 10.11
C VAL A 201 -1.96 2.68 10.40
N GLY A 202 -2.31 3.03 11.62
CA GLY A 202 -3.68 3.38 11.98
C GLY A 202 -3.98 4.83 11.60
N ILE A 203 -5.14 5.07 11.04
CA ILE A 203 -5.66 6.40 10.66
C ILE A 203 -6.98 6.62 11.37
N ALA A 204 -7.17 7.79 12.01
CA ALA A 204 -8.43 8.22 12.59
C ALA A 204 -8.69 9.69 12.27
N TYR A 205 -9.93 10.03 11.90
CA TYR A 205 -10.38 11.41 11.61
C TYR A 205 -11.32 11.96 12.71
N GLY A 206 -11.31 11.35 13.89
CA GLY A 206 -12.17 11.68 15.01
C GLY A 206 -13.55 11.01 14.94
N PRO A 207 -14.43 11.35 15.87
CA PRO A 207 -15.73 10.69 16.00
C PRO A 207 -16.62 10.86 14.76
N ASP A 208 -16.50 11.98 14.07
CA ASP A 208 -17.30 12.29 12.88
C ASP A 208 -16.71 11.68 11.59
N ASN A 209 -15.55 11.04 11.67
CA ASN A 209 -14.78 10.51 10.54
C ASN A 209 -14.61 11.56 9.39
N ASP A 210 -14.32 12.81 9.74
CA ASP A 210 -14.21 13.95 8.80
C ASP A 210 -12.78 14.06 8.21
N PRO A 211 -12.55 13.68 6.95
CA PRO A 211 -11.24 13.78 6.30
C PRO A 211 -10.82 15.23 5.97
N GLY A 212 -11.67 16.22 6.22
CA GLY A 212 -11.33 17.65 6.14
C GLY A 212 -10.41 18.09 7.27
N ARG A 213 -10.37 17.34 8.37
CA ARG A 213 -9.51 17.60 9.54
C ARG A 213 -8.19 16.83 9.44
N PRO A 214 -7.11 17.34 10.10
CA PRO A 214 -5.86 16.60 10.20
C PRO A 214 -6.06 15.24 10.91
N ALA A 215 -5.74 14.15 10.24
CA ALA A 215 -5.83 12.83 10.82
C ALA A 215 -4.89 12.64 12.02
N SER A 216 -5.34 11.89 13.02
CA SER A 216 -4.45 11.19 13.94
C SER A 216 -3.93 9.94 13.25
N VAL A 217 -2.62 9.77 13.24
CA VAL A 217 -1.97 8.59 12.68
C VAL A 217 -1.09 7.94 13.73
N PHE A 218 -1.16 6.63 13.84
CA PHE A 218 -0.33 5.87 14.76
C PHE A 218 0.39 4.73 14.05
N ILE A 219 1.70 4.63 14.27
CA ILE A 219 2.56 3.58 13.72
C ILE A 219 3.00 2.67 14.87
N THR A 220 2.70 1.36 14.75
CA THR A 220 3.10 0.36 15.74
C THR A 220 4.57 -0.04 15.57
N LEU A 221 5.08 -0.86 16.47
CA LEU A 221 6.37 -1.54 16.25
C LEU A 221 6.26 -2.40 14.98
N PRO A 222 7.26 -2.36 14.08
CA PRO A 222 7.23 -3.21 12.91
C PRO A 222 7.34 -4.69 13.32
N VAL A 223 6.64 -5.57 12.59
CA VAL A 223 6.88 -7.01 12.66
C VAL A 223 8.05 -7.31 11.72
N PRO A 224 9.22 -7.74 12.24
CA PRO A 224 10.45 -7.82 11.44
C PRO A 224 10.36 -8.82 10.30
N GLU A 225 9.57 -9.85 10.47
CA GLU A 225 9.38 -10.93 9.51
C GLU A 225 7.92 -11.36 9.48
N LEU A 226 7.30 -11.15 8.33
CA LEU A 226 5.92 -11.56 8.09
C LEU A 226 5.93 -12.94 7.40
N ALA A 227 5.86 -14.00 8.21
CA ALA A 227 5.95 -15.39 7.75
C ALA A 227 4.71 -16.19 8.16
N GLY A 228 4.53 -17.35 7.51
CA GLY A 228 3.44 -18.29 7.79
C GLY A 228 2.57 -18.61 6.57
N SER A 229 1.51 -19.36 6.79
CA SER A 229 0.47 -19.60 5.78
C SER A 229 -0.26 -18.31 5.42
N PRO A 230 -0.89 -18.23 4.24
CA PRO A 230 -1.66 -17.04 3.87
C PRO A 230 -2.73 -16.64 4.88
N ARG A 231 -3.32 -17.62 5.58
CA ARG A 231 -4.33 -17.38 6.62
C ARG A 231 -3.69 -16.75 7.87
N GLU A 232 -2.58 -17.30 8.35
CA GLU A 232 -1.86 -16.79 9.54
C GLU A 232 -1.34 -15.37 9.29
N VAL A 233 -0.76 -15.12 8.13
CA VAL A 233 -0.33 -13.78 7.72
C VAL A 233 -1.49 -12.80 7.70
N THR A 234 -2.65 -13.18 7.12
CA THR A 234 -3.84 -12.34 7.04
C THR A 234 -4.38 -12.02 8.43
N GLN A 235 -4.43 -13.02 9.32
CA GLN A 235 -4.86 -12.84 10.70
C GLN A 235 -3.90 -11.91 11.46
N ARG A 236 -2.60 -12.14 11.35
CA ARG A 236 -1.59 -11.27 11.97
C ARG A 236 -1.69 -9.82 11.49
N VAL A 237 -1.91 -9.61 10.20
CA VAL A 237 -2.12 -8.27 9.64
C VAL A 237 -3.36 -7.60 10.24
N ALA A 238 -4.47 -8.33 10.42
CA ALA A 238 -5.69 -7.79 11.01
C ALA A 238 -5.47 -7.37 12.47
N GLU A 239 -4.80 -8.21 13.27
CA GLU A 239 -4.49 -7.95 14.68
C GLU A 239 -3.59 -6.73 14.85
N GLU A 240 -2.49 -6.66 14.10
CA GLU A 240 -1.55 -5.53 14.17
C GLU A 240 -2.19 -4.23 13.65
N LEU A 241 -3.06 -4.32 12.64
CA LEU A 241 -3.77 -3.16 12.11
C LEU A 241 -4.79 -2.63 13.12
N GLN A 242 -5.52 -3.51 13.83
CA GLN A 242 -6.41 -3.08 14.91
C GLN A 242 -5.64 -2.37 16.01
N CYS A 243 -4.49 -2.88 16.45
CA CYS A 243 -3.63 -2.20 17.42
C CYS A 243 -3.20 -0.79 16.95
N ALA A 244 -2.95 -0.62 15.64
CA ALA A 244 -2.59 0.67 15.08
C ALA A 244 -3.80 1.63 15.07
N VAL A 245 -4.99 1.14 14.73
CA VAL A 245 -6.24 1.91 14.75
C VAL A 245 -6.57 2.37 16.17
N ASP A 246 -6.50 1.46 17.15
CA ASP A 246 -6.71 1.78 18.58
C ASP A 246 -5.76 2.91 19.04
N GLY A 247 -4.49 2.81 18.63
CA GLY A 247 -3.48 3.83 18.92
C GLY A 247 -3.77 5.18 18.25
N ALA A 248 -4.34 5.20 17.04
CA ALA A 248 -4.71 6.41 16.32
C ALA A 248 -5.95 7.07 16.95
N VAL A 249 -6.97 6.29 17.30
CA VAL A 249 -8.21 6.74 17.97
C VAL A 249 -7.88 7.34 19.34
N ALA A 250 -7.07 6.67 20.14
CA ALA A 250 -6.69 7.15 21.48
C ALA A 250 -5.89 8.46 21.47
N ARG A 251 -5.40 8.93 20.32
CA ARG A 251 -4.58 10.15 20.17
C ARG A 251 -5.24 11.21 19.28
N TYR A 252 -6.48 11.04 18.95
CA TYR A 252 -7.24 12.05 18.21
C TYR A 252 -7.70 13.15 19.17
#